data_9426905bef693b66087adea19937e147
#
_entry.id   9426905bef693b66087adea19937e147
#
_cell.length_a   1.000
_cell.length_b   1.000
_cell.length_c   1.000
_cell.angle_alpha   90.00
_cell.angle_beta   90.00
_cell.angle_gamma   90.00
#
_symmetry.space_group_name_H-M   'P 1'
#
loop_
_entity.id
_entity.type
_entity.pdbx_description
1 polymer ?
#
loop_
_entity_poly.entity_id
_entity_poly.type
_entity_poly.pdbx_seq_one_letter_code
_entity_poly.pdbx_strand_id
1 'polypeptide(L)'
;MKNILVTGGAGFIGSHTILELIKSGFNPIILDNFCNSERFIIDNLKDLTGRKDLKVYEVDCTIKAEVTEVFKKESIDAIIHFAAYKAVGESFSKPLEYHKNNVNSLNVILECMNEFEVTNLVFSSSCTVYGDTEDSPVDESSIKNAPTSPYGRTKAYCEAILQDNHSSGGCNLSAVMLRYFNPIGAHPSALLGELPLGPPNNLVPYITQTAIGIRDKLTIFGGDYNTPDGTCVRDYIHVVDVALAHVAALHWVHTQEKVLEAFNLGSGKGDSVLHVVKTFEECTGEKLNYSLGPRRIGDISTVYADPAKAKKILHWETRFTLVDALTHAWQWQKQLLK
;
A
#
# COMPACT_ATOMS: atom_id res chain seq x y z
N MET A 1 25.42 -7.16 1.10
CA MET A 1 24.16 -6.41 0.95
C MET A 1 23.10 -7.43 0.60
N LYS A 2 21.98 -7.49 1.36
CA LYS A 2 20.91 -8.47 1.07
C LYS A 2 20.07 -8.03 -0.14
N ASN A 3 19.76 -8.99 -1.00
CA ASN A 3 18.93 -8.79 -2.19
C ASN A 3 17.46 -8.98 -1.85
N ILE A 4 16.64 -7.97 -2.05
CA ILE A 4 15.22 -7.96 -1.73
C ILE A 4 14.41 -7.90 -3.01
N LEU A 5 13.67 -8.96 -3.31
CA LEU A 5 12.73 -8.95 -4.43
C LEU A 5 11.49 -8.13 -4.04
N VAL A 6 11.19 -7.10 -4.80
CA VAL A 6 10.03 -6.23 -4.56
C VAL A 6 9.08 -6.34 -5.74
N THR A 7 7.99 -7.07 -5.56
CA THR A 7 6.95 -7.19 -6.59
C THR A 7 6.02 -5.98 -6.53
N GLY A 8 5.58 -5.47 -7.68
CA GLY A 8 4.87 -4.20 -7.74
C GLY A 8 5.77 -3.01 -7.37
N GLY A 9 7.08 -3.14 -7.59
CA GLY A 9 8.07 -2.17 -7.15
C GLY A 9 8.05 -0.83 -7.89
N ALA A 10 7.43 -0.74 -9.07
CA ALA A 10 7.20 0.51 -9.80
C ALA A 10 5.89 1.22 -9.38
N GLY A 11 5.06 0.57 -8.55
CA GLY A 11 3.81 1.12 -8.03
C GLY A 11 4.03 2.20 -6.96
N PHE A 12 2.93 2.81 -6.49
CA PHE A 12 2.94 3.91 -5.52
C PHE A 12 3.74 3.57 -4.25
N ILE A 13 3.35 2.53 -3.50
CA ILE A 13 4.03 2.17 -2.25
C ILE A 13 5.38 1.49 -2.55
N GLY A 14 5.42 0.64 -3.59
CA GLY A 14 6.63 -0.09 -3.99
C GLY A 14 7.80 0.84 -4.29
N SER A 15 7.61 1.88 -5.09
CA SER A 15 8.67 2.82 -5.48
C SER A 15 9.24 3.59 -4.27
N HIS A 16 8.39 4.02 -3.33
CA HIS A 16 8.85 4.63 -2.08
C HIS A 16 9.62 3.62 -1.22
N THR A 17 9.18 2.36 -1.18
CA THR A 17 9.87 1.29 -0.44
C THR A 17 11.23 0.96 -1.05
N ILE A 18 11.36 0.93 -2.38
CA ILE A 18 12.64 0.78 -3.08
C ILE A 18 13.65 1.85 -2.61
N LEU A 19 13.21 3.09 -2.57
CA LEU A 19 14.06 4.21 -2.14
C LEU A 19 14.54 4.02 -0.69
N GLU A 20 13.63 3.66 0.23
CA GLU A 20 13.97 3.47 1.64
C GLU A 20 14.82 2.20 1.88
N LEU A 21 14.63 1.13 1.09
CA LEU A 21 15.50 -0.04 1.10
C LEU A 21 16.94 0.31 0.73
N ILE A 22 17.14 1.11 -0.33
CA ILE A 22 18.47 1.55 -0.77
C ILE A 22 19.14 2.40 0.31
N LYS A 23 18.41 3.36 0.89
CA LYS A 23 18.91 4.19 2.01
C LYS A 23 19.30 3.34 3.23
N SER A 24 18.62 2.22 3.44
CA SER A 24 18.89 1.28 4.54
C SER A 24 19.94 0.21 4.20
N GLY A 25 20.63 0.32 3.05
CA GLY A 25 21.71 -0.57 2.67
C GLY A 25 21.29 -1.92 2.08
N PHE A 26 20.03 -2.09 1.68
CA PHE A 26 19.56 -3.25 0.92
C PHE A 26 19.78 -3.06 -0.60
N ASN A 27 19.72 -4.16 -1.33
CA ASN A 27 19.78 -4.17 -2.79
C ASN A 27 18.43 -4.65 -3.34
N PRO A 28 17.52 -3.72 -3.70
CA PRO A 28 16.22 -4.12 -4.24
C PRO A 28 16.34 -4.63 -5.66
N ILE A 29 15.55 -5.66 -5.98
CA ILE A 29 15.29 -6.20 -7.31
C ILE A 29 13.83 -5.95 -7.60
N ILE A 30 13.54 -5.11 -8.59
CA ILE A 30 12.18 -4.68 -8.94
C ILE A 30 11.56 -5.69 -9.89
N LEU A 31 10.35 -6.15 -9.56
CA LEU A 31 9.52 -6.98 -10.41
C LEU A 31 8.15 -6.31 -10.57
N ASP A 32 7.82 -5.94 -11.81
CA ASP A 32 6.58 -5.21 -12.13
C ASP A 32 6.17 -5.49 -13.57
N ASN A 33 4.90 -5.65 -13.86
CA ASN A 33 4.41 -5.82 -15.24
C ASN A 33 3.95 -4.51 -15.88
N PHE A 34 4.09 -3.40 -15.17
CA PHE A 34 3.71 -2.04 -15.60
C PHE A 34 2.25 -1.87 -16.05
N CYS A 35 1.35 -2.78 -15.65
CA CYS A 35 -0.07 -2.66 -15.99
C CYS A 35 -0.78 -1.50 -15.25
N ASN A 36 -0.23 -1.06 -14.11
CA ASN A 36 -0.77 0.04 -13.29
C ASN A 36 0.33 0.94 -12.73
N SER A 37 1.44 1.05 -13.44
CA SER A 37 2.60 1.87 -13.12
C SER A 37 3.26 2.36 -14.40
N GLU A 38 4.09 3.40 -14.32
CA GLU A 38 4.77 4.00 -15.46
C GLU A 38 6.29 3.81 -15.37
N ARG A 39 6.94 3.58 -16.51
CA ARG A 39 8.40 3.29 -16.57
C ARG A 39 9.27 4.45 -16.07
N PHE A 40 8.84 5.70 -16.26
CA PHE A 40 9.59 6.87 -15.79
C PHE A 40 9.79 6.89 -14.26
N ILE A 41 8.95 6.16 -13.50
CA ILE A 41 9.14 5.97 -12.05
C ILE A 41 10.49 5.31 -11.75
N ILE A 42 10.91 4.36 -12.61
CA ILE A 42 12.23 3.72 -12.47
C ILE A 42 13.36 4.71 -12.75
N ASP A 43 13.20 5.58 -13.73
CA ASP A 43 14.21 6.60 -14.02
C ASP A 43 14.30 7.63 -12.88
N ASN A 44 13.17 8.06 -12.33
CA ASN A 44 13.12 8.89 -11.12
C ASN A 44 13.78 8.20 -9.91
N LEU A 45 13.61 6.89 -9.74
CA LEU A 45 14.31 6.12 -8.69
C LEU A 45 15.82 6.12 -8.91
N LYS A 46 16.29 5.92 -10.15
CA LYS A 46 17.74 5.98 -10.49
C LYS A 46 18.32 7.35 -10.17
N ASP A 47 17.59 8.42 -10.52
CA ASP A 47 18.02 9.80 -10.26
C ASP A 47 18.07 10.11 -8.76
N LEU A 48 17.05 9.71 -7.99
CA LEU A 48 16.99 9.94 -6.55
C LEU A 48 18.06 9.16 -5.77
N THR A 49 18.42 7.99 -6.25
CA THR A 49 19.35 7.08 -5.54
C THR A 49 20.77 7.13 -6.08
N GLY A 50 21.00 7.71 -7.26
CA GLY A 50 22.24 7.60 -8.00
C GLY A 50 22.54 6.18 -8.52
N ARG A 51 21.63 5.22 -8.34
CA ARG A 51 21.79 3.81 -8.70
C ARG A 51 21.31 3.56 -10.12
N LYS A 52 22.24 3.70 -11.10
CA LYS A 52 21.95 3.39 -12.50
C LYS A 52 21.82 1.87 -12.77
N ASP A 53 22.31 1.06 -11.85
CA ASP A 53 22.37 -0.41 -11.89
C ASP A 53 21.15 -1.10 -11.27
N LEU A 54 20.05 -0.38 -10.98
CA LEU A 54 18.83 -0.97 -10.46
C LEU A 54 18.33 -2.08 -11.40
N LYS A 55 18.17 -3.27 -10.84
CA LYS A 55 17.64 -4.43 -11.55
C LYS A 55 16.13 -4.34 -11.63
N VAL A 56 15.60 -4.38 -12.84
CA VAL A 56 14.17 -4.28 -13.14
C VAL A 56 13.79 -5.42 -14.07
N TYR A 57 12.82 -6.21 -13.64
CA TYR A 57 12.24 -7.30 -14.42
C TYR A 57 10.79 -6.98 -14.73
N GLU A 58 10.47 -6.88 -16.03
CA GLU A 58 9.11 -6.74 -16.50
C GLU A 58 8.48 -8.13 -16.57
N VAL A 59 7.78 -8.49 -15.48
CA VAL A 59 7.25 -9.84 -15.25
C VAL A 59 5.88 -9.76 -14.61
N ASP A 60 4.97 -10.62 -15.06
CA ASP A 60 3.68 -10.83 -14.41
C ASP A 60 3.82 -11.86 -13.28
N CYS A 61 3.56 -11.42 -12.04
CA CYS A 61 3.64 -12.27 -10.85
C CYS A 61 2.67 -13.46 -10.87
N THR A 62 1.69 -13.48 -11.77
CA THR A 62 0.76 -14.61 -11.93
C THR A 62 1.29 -15.72 -12.84
N ILE A 63 2.42 -15.48 -13.50
CA ILE A 63 3.04 -16.42 -14.46
C ILE A 63 4.28 -17.05 -13.83
N LYS A 64 4.10 -18.25 -13.25
CA LYS A 64 5.17 -18.97 -12.51
C LYS A 64 6.48 -19.08 -13.31
N ALA A 65 6.41 -19.40 -14.59
CA ALA A 65 7.61 -19.58 -15.42
C ALA A 65 8.47 -18.30 -15.49
N GLU A 66 7.83 -17.12 -15.61
CA GLU A 66 8.54 -15.83 -15.66
C GLU A 66 9.18 -15.50 -14.31
N VAL A 67 8.44 -15.69 -13.20
CA VAL A 67 8.95 -15.47 -11.84
C VAL A 67 10.12 -16.40 -11.54
N THR A 68 10.00 -17.70 -11.88
CA THR A 68 11.06 -18.69 -11.70
C THR A 68 12.36 -18.26 -12.40
N GLU A 69 12.28 -17.69 -13.61
CA GLU A 69 13.49 -17.20 -14.31
C GLU A 69 14.19 -16.04 -13.58
N VAL A 70 13.46 -15.21 -12.83
CA VAL A 70 14.07 -14.19 -11.97
C VAL A 70 14.80 -14.82 -10.78
N PHE A 71 14.18 -15.80 -10.12
CA PHE A 71 14.81 -16.52 -9.01
C PHE A 71 16.06 -17.31 -9.42
N LYS A 72 16.10 -17.85 -10.66
CA LYS A 72 17.31 -18.50 -11.20
C LYS A 72 18.46 -17.53 -11.45
N LYS A 73 18.15 -16.28 -11.83
CA LYS A 73 19.15 -15.26 -12.17
C LYS A 73 19.67 -14.51 -10.96
N GLU A 74 18.86 -14.42 -9.91
CA GLU A 74 19.11 -13.56 -8.76
C GLU A 74 19.18 -14.40 -7.48
N SER A 75 20.16 -14.12 -6.64
CA SER A 75 20.17 -14.63 -5.26
C SER A 75 19.25 -13.74 -4.41
N ILE A 76 18.10 -14.25 -4.01
CA ILE A 76 17.07 -13.50 -3.29
C ILE A 76 17.12 -13.91 -1.81
N ASP A 77 17.27 -12.92 -0.91
CA ASP A 77 17.33 -13.14 0.53
C ASP A 77 15.96 -12.98 1.21
N ALA A 78 15.09 -12.15 0.66
CA ALA A 78 13.72 -11.93 1.14
C ALA A 78 12.85 -11.28 0.06
N ILE A 79 11.54 -11.26 0.31
CA ILE A 79 10.56 -10.69 -0.62
C ILE A 79 9.69 -9.65 0.09
N ILE A 80 9.39 -8.56 -0.61
CA ILE A 80 8.28 -7.65 -0.27
C ILE A 80 7.26 -7.74 -1.41
N HIS A 81 6.04 -8.18 -1.08
CA HIS A 81 5.01 -8.46 -2.09
C HIS A 81 3.92 -7.38 -2.08
N PHE A 82 4.00 -6.45 -3.06
CA PHE A 82 2.98 -5.42 -3.31
C PHE A 82 2.06 -5.73 -4.49
N ALA A 83 2.52 -6.51 -5.46
CA ALA A 83 1.81 -6.75 -6.71
C ALA A 83 0.36 -7.22 -6.48
N ALA A 84 -0.60 -6.31 -6.71
CA ALA A 84 -2.03 -6.56 -6.54
C ALA A 84 -2.86 -5.46 -7.21
N TYR A 85 -4.06 -5.79 -7.68
CA TYR A 85 -5.09 -4.81 -7.96
C TYR A 85 -5.67 -4.29 -6.64
N LYS A 86 -5.84 -2.95 -6.50
CA LYS A 86 -6.15 -2.31 -5.20
C LYS A 86 -7.47 -1.53 -5.16
N ALA A 87 -8.12 -1.32 -6.29
CA ALA A 87 -9.29 -0.44 -6.37
C ALA A 87 -10.55 -1.15 -5.86
N VAL A 88 -11.00 -0.76 -4.66
CA VAL A 88 -12.19 -1.35 -3.99
C VAL A 88 -13.42 -1.29 -4.90
N GLY A 89 -13.72 -0.12 -5.48
CA GLY A 89 -14.88 0.06 -6.36
C GLY A 89 -14.83 -0.83 -7.62
N GLU A 90 -13.68 -0.91 -8.29
CA GLU A 90 -13.48 -1.75 -9.48
C GLU A 90 -13.64 -3.24 -9.15
N SER A 91 -13.25 -3.66 -7.96
CA SER A 91 -13.32 -5.06 -7.56
C SER A 91 -14.74 -5.63 -7.58
N PHE A 92 -15.77 -4.80 -7.41
CA PHE A 92 -17.18 -5.23 -7.54
C PHE A 92 -17.56 -5.55 -8.98
N SER A 93 -17.00 -4.84 -9.96
CA SER A 93 -17.26 -5.08 -11.39
C SER A 93 -16.40 -6.17 -12.00
N LYS A 94 -15.20 -6.44 -11.39
CA LYS A 94 -14.21 -7.39 -11.89
C LYS A 94 -13.75 -8.40 -10.84
N PRO A 95 -14.64 -9.04 -10.07
CA PRO A 95 -14.25 -9.86 -8.91
C PRO A 95 -13.31 -11.02 -9.28
N LEU A 96 -13.56 -11.70 -10.40
CA LEU A 96 -12.72 -12.82 -10.83
C LEU A 96 -11.30 -12.41 -11.22
N GLU A 97 -11.15 -11.23 -11.86
CA GLU A 97 -9.83 -10.69 -12.19
C GLU A 97 -9.03 -10.38 -10.92
N TYR A 98 -9.70 -9.79 -9.90
CA TYR A 98 -9.07 -9.51 -8.60
C TYR A 98 -8.62 -10.80 -7.90
N HIS A 99 -9.46 -11.83 -7.86
CA HIS A 99 -9.08 -13.11 -7.26
C HIS A 99 -7.93 -13.76 -8.04
N LYS A 100 -8.03 -13.82 -9.38
CA LYS A 100 -6.99 -14.39 -10.22
C LYS A 100 -5.65 -13.66 -10.07
N ASN A 101 -5.67 -12.32 -10.05
CA ASN A 101 -4.44 -11.56 -9.93
C ASN A 101 -3.87 -11.61 -8.51
N ASN A 102 -4.64 -11.21 -7.50
CA ASN A 102 -4.12 -10.97 -6.16
C ASN A 102 -3.78 -12.26 -5.39
N VAL A 103 -4.59 -13.31 -5.56
CA VAL A 103 -4.37 -14.58 -4.86
C VAL A 103 -3.33 -15.43 -5.61
N ASN A 104 -3.42 -15.49 -6.93
CA ASN A 104 -2.50 -16.32 -7.69
C ASN A 104 -1.07 -15.76 -7.70
N SER A 105 -0.91 -14.42 -7.72
CA SER A 105 0.44 -13.83 -7.61
C SER A 105 1.13 -14.23 -6.31
N LEU A 106 0.41 -14.24 -5.17
CA LEU A 106 0.97 -14.71 -3.90
C LEU A 106 1.31 -16.21 -3.96
N ASN A 107 0.42 -17.06 -4.51
CA ASN A 107 0.68 -18.47 -4.64
C ASN A 107 1.96 -18.74 -5.45
N VAL A 108 2.13 -18.08 -6.59
CA VAL A 108 3.34 -18.21 -7.42
C VAL A 108 4.59 -17.79 -6.65
N ILE A 109 4.53 -16.68 -5.91
CA ILE A 109 5.65 -16.23 -5.08
C ILE A 109 5.99 -17.28 -4.00
N LEU A 110 4.99 -17.82 -3.29
CA LEU A 110 5.23 -18.84 -2.27
C LEU A 110 5.78 -20.14 -2.86
N GLU A 111 5.32 -20.58 -4.03
CA GLU A 111 5.88 -21.72 -4.74
C GLU A 111 7.36 -21.50 -5.09
N CYS A 112 7.72 -20.31 -5.62
CA CYS A 112 9.12 -19.99 -5.91
C CYS A 112 9.95 -19.87 -4.63
N MET A 113 9.42 -19.27 -3.55
CA MET A 113 10.09 -19.23 -2.25
C MET A 113 10.45 -20.63 -1.76
N ASN A 114 9.51 -21.57 -1.84
CA ASN A 114 9.76 -22.96 -1.44
C ASN A 114 10.79 -23.64 -2.34
N GLU A 115 10.72 -23.45 -3.67
CA GLU A 115 11.64 -24.05 -4.63
C GLU A 115 13.08 -23.56 -4.47
N PHE A 116 13.26 -22.27 -4.11
CA PHE A 116 14.56 -21.61 -3.99
C PHE A 116 14.99 -21.35 -2.53
N GLU A 117 14.31 -21.94 -1.55
CA GLU A 117 14.63 -21.89 -0.13
C GLU A 117 14.64 -20.44 0.46
N VAL A 118 13.86 -19.54 -0.11
CA VAL A 118 13.66 -18.17 0.42
C VAL A 118 12.59 -18.22 1.50
N THR A 119 12.91 -17.78 2.72
CA THR A 119 12.03 -17.96 3.88
C THR A 119 11.32 -16.70 4.36
N ASN A 120 11.81 -15.51 4.03
CA ASN A 120 11.33 -14.25 4.60
C ASN A 120 10.43 -13.48 3.63
N LEU A 121 9.23 -13.14 4.09
CA LEU A 121 8.23 -12.40 3.32
C LEU A 121 7.66 -11.22 4.11
N VAL A 122 7.60 -10.04 3.52
CA VAL A 122 6.75 -8.93 3.97
C VAL A 122 5.60 -8.78 2.99
N PHE A 123 4.39 -9.00 3.47
CA PHE A 123 3.17 -8.98 2.66
C PHE A 123 2.38 -7.68 2.85
N SER A 124 2.06 -7.04 1.74
CA SER A 124 1.17 -5.90 1.65
C SER A 124 -0.29 -6.34 1.90
N SER A 125 -0.73 -6.30 3.16
CA SER A 125 -2.12 -6.51 3.51
C SER A 125 -2.89 -5.18 3.55
N SER A 126 -4.07 -5.15 4.13
CA SER A 126 -4.94 -3.98 4.15
C SER A 126 -5.87 -4.02 5.37
N CYS A 127 -6.26 -2.86 5.88
CA CYS A 127 -7.32 -2.74 6.90
C CYS A 127 -8.67 -3.33 6.44
N THR A 128 -8.89 -3.48 5.14
CA THR A 128 -10.12 -4.09 4.59
C THR A 128 -10.35 -5.53 5.01
N VAL A 129 -9.33 -6.22 5.55
CA VAL A 129 -9.47 -7.58 6.12
C VAL A 129 -10.32 -7.62 7.39
N TYR A 130 -10.51 -6.47 8.07
CA TYR A 130 -11.38 -6.38 9.26
C TYR A 130 -12.87 -6.34 8.88
N GLY A 131 -13.19 -6.07 7.61
CA GLY A 131 -14.58 -5.94 7.16
C GLY A 131 -15.26 -4.71 7.74
N ASP A 132 -16.57 -4.80 7.97
CA ASP A 132 -17.35 -3.74 8.61
C ASP A 132 -17.17 -3.85 10.13
N THR A 133 -16.36 -2.96 10.68
CA THR A 133 -16.14 -2.86 12.13
C THR A 133 -16.73 -1.55 12.65
N GLU A 134 -17.47 -1.64 13.75
CA GLU A 134 -18.02 -0.46 14.46
C GLU A 134 -17.01 0.09 15.47
N ASP A 135 -16.01 -0.71 15.86
CA ASP A 135 -14.99 -0.34 16.84
C ASP A 135 -13.79 0.31 16.17
N SER A 136 -13.45 1.50 16.64
CA SER A 136 -12.21 2.22 16.28
C SER A 136 -11.66 2.90 17.53
N PRO A 137 -10.35 2.87 17.78
CA PRO A 137 -9.28 2.34 16.91
C PRO A 137 -9.30 0.82 16.77
N VAL A 138 -8.93 0.33 15.57
CA VAL A 138 -8.81 -1.10 15.27
C VAL A 138 -7.41 -1.60 15.57
N ASP A 139 -7.28 -2.62 16.40
CA ASP A 139 -6.02 -3.33 16.65
C ASP A 139 -5.96 -4.71 15.96
N GLU A 140 -4.83 -5.41 16.03
CA GLU A 140 -4.65 -6.69 15.36
C GLU A 140 -5.46 -7.85 15.99
N SER A 141 -5.95 -7.68 17.22
CA SER A 141 -6.83 -8.62 17.92
C SER A 141 -8.31 -8.38 17.65
N SER A 142 -8.65 -7.26 17.02
CA SER A 142 -10.04 -6.90 16.69
C SER A 142 -10.69 -7.97 15.82
N ILE A 143 -11.99 -8.19 16.06
CA ILE A 143 -12.77 -9.21 15.34
C ILE A 143 -12.76 -8.88 13.84
N LYS A 144 -12.37 -9.88 13.05
CA LYS A 144 -12.46 -9.79 11.60
C LYS A 144 -13.83 -10.18 11.13
N ASN A 145 -14.65 -9.20 10.78
CA ASN A 145 -15.90 -9.44 10.06
C ASN A 145 -15.61 -9.83 8.61
N ALA A 146 -16.58 -10.37 7.90
CA ALA A 146 -16.43 -10.68 6.48
C ALA A 146 -16.10 -9.39 5.70
N PRO A 147 -15.02 -9.37 4.90
CA PRO A 147 -14.68 -8.20 4.09
C PRO A 147 -15.81 -7.81 3.15
N THR A 148 -16.15 -6.54 3.11
CA THR A 148 -17.31 -6.01 2.37
C THR A 148 -17.08 -5.97 0.86
N SER A 149 -15.83 -6.03 0.39
CA SER A 149 -15.47 -5.95 -1.03
C SER A 149 -14.72 -7.18 -1.54
N PRO A 150 -14.78 -7.50 -2.86
CA PRO A 150 -13.94 -8.54 -3.44
C PRO A 150 -12.45 -8.30 -3.22
N TYR A 151 -11.98 -7.06 -3.31
CA TYR A 151 -10.60 -6.71 -2.96
C TYR A 151 -10.24 -7.11 -1.52
N GLY A 152 -11.05 -6.70 -0.55
CA GLY A 152 -10.83 -7.07 0.86
C GLY A 152 -10.81 -8.58 1.06
N ARG A 153 -11.70 -9.31 0.38
CA ARG A 153 -11.71 -10.77 0.40
C ARG A 153 -10.41 -11.37 -0.15
N THR A 154 -9.85 -10.82 -1.24
CA THR A 154 -8.54 -11.32 -1.75
C THR A 154 -7.43 -11.13 -0.73
N LYS A 155 -7.39 -10.01 0.00
CA LYS A 155 -6.40 -9.79 1.06
C LYS A 155 -6.59 -10.76 2.25
N ALA A 156 -7.83 -11.00 2.67
CA ALA A 156 -8.13 -11.96 3.73
C ALA A 156 -7.75 -13.41 3.32
N TYR A 157 -8.00 -13.80 2.07
CA TYR A 157 -7.57 -15.11 1.56
C TYR A 157 -6.04 -15.22 1.50
N CYS A 158 -5.35 -14.18 1.09
CA CYS A 158 -3.88 -14.17 1.12
C CYS A 158 -3.34 -14.34 2.55
N GLU A 159 -3.92 -13.67 3.56
CA GLU A 159 -3.53 -13.88 4.97
C GLU A 159 -3.79 -15.32 5.42
N ALA A 160 -4.92 -15.93 5.02
CA ALA A 160 -5.23 -17.33 5.33
C ALA A 160 -4.22 -18.28 4.66
N ILE A 161 -3.86 -18.07 3.39
CA ILE A 161 -2.85 -18.85 2.68
C ILE A 161 -1.48 -18.76 3.38
N LEU A 162 -1.09 -17.56 3.83
CA LEU A 162 0.15 -17.39 4.60
C LEU A 162 0.09 -18.16 5.92
N GLN A 163 -1.05 -18.16 6.63
CA GLN A 163 -1.25 -18.93 7.85
C GLN A 163 -1.14 -20.44 7.60
N ASP A 164 -1.77 -20.94 6.54
CA ASP A 164 -1.71 -22.36 6.18
C ASP A 164 -0.29 -22.79 5.85
N ASN A 165 0.44 -21.99 5.03
CA ASN A 165 1.84 -22.27 4.68
C ASN A 165 2.76 -22.21 5.91
N HIS A 166 2.62 -21.21 6.78
CA HIS A 166 3.39 -21.10 8.01
C HIS A 166 3.16 -22.30 8.95
N SER A 167 1.91 -22.76 9.06
CA SER A 167 1.52 -23.89 9.93
C SER A 167 1.92 -25.24 9.37
N SER A 168 2.22 -25.31 8.07
CA SER A 168 2.60 -26.56 7.42
C SER A 168 3.99 -27.04 7.89
N GLY A 169 4.15 -28.36 8.07
CA GLY A 169 5.45 -28.94 8.47
C GLY A 169 6.51 -28.93 7.35
N GLY A 170 6.11 -28.65 6.11
CA GLY A 170 6.98 -28.66 4.93
C GLY A 170 7.52 -27.30 4.50
N CYS A 171 7.10 -26.21 5.16
CA CYS A 171 7.50 -24.85 4.79
C CYS A 171 8.14 -24.12 5.98
N ASN A 172 9.27 -23.45 5.76
CA ASN A 172 9.94 -22.63 6.76
C ASN A 172 9.65 -21.13 6.54
N LEU A 173 8.37 -20.79 6.31
CA LEU A 173 7.93 -19.43 6.04
C LEU A 173 7.95 -18.58 7.31
N SER A 174 8.68 -17.46 7.27
CA SER A 174 8.56 -16.33 8.17
C SER A 174 7.90 -15.17 7.41
N ALA A 175 6.75 -14.72 7.87
CA ALA A 175 6.03 -13.65 7.17
C ALA A 175 5.51 -12.56 8.12
N VAL A 176 5.55 -11.32 7.63
CA VAL A 176 4.92 -10.15 8.25
C VAL A 176 3.83 -9.64 7.33
N MET A 177 2.63 -9.49 7.85
CA MET A 177 1.47 -8.92 7.16
C MET A 177 1.28 -7.48 7.62
N LEU A 178 1.49 -6.51 6.74
CA LEU A 178 1.30 -5.10 7.06
C LEU A 178 -0.09 -4.64 6.60
N ARG A 179 -0.98 -4.37 7.57
CA ARG A 179 -2.36 -3.92 7.34
C ARG A 179 -2.41 -2.41 7.41
N TYR A 180 -2.17 -1.74 6.30
CA TYR A 180 -2.25 -0.29 6.27
C TYR A 180 -3.64 0.23 5.89
N PHE A 181 -3.92 1.44 6.38
CA PHE A 181 -5.21 2.11 6.20
C PHE A 181 -5.24 2.88 4.89
N ASN A 182 -5.10 4.18 4.88
CA ASN A 182 -5.18 4.98 3.66
C ASN A 182 -3.85 5.66 3.34
N PRO A 183 -2.92 5.00 2.60
CA PRO A 183 -1.68 5.64 2.17
C PRO A 183 -1.97 6.83 1.26
N ILE A 184 -1.39 7.99 1.59
CA ILE A 184 -1.50 9.24 0.86
C ILE A 184 -0.14 9.93 0.75
N GLY A 185 -0.09 11.04 0.03
CA GLY A 185 1.12 11.86 -0.08
C GLY A 185 2.00 11.46 -1.26
N ALA A 186 3.22 11.94 -1.20
CA ALA A 186 4.26 11.71 -2.18
C ALA A 186 5.65 11.86 -1.52
N HIS A 187 6.72 11.46 -2.18
CA HIS A 187 8.06 11.74 -1.69
C HIS A 187 8.33 13.27 -1.70
N PRO A 188 9.01 13.84 -0.68
CA PRO A 188 9.28 15.27 -0.60
C PRO A 188 10.00 15.88 -1.82
N SER A 189 10.72 15.06 -2.59
CA SER A 189 11.36 15.50 -3.85
C SER A 189 10.39 15.80 -4.99
N ALA A 190 9.11 15.45 -4.85
CA ALA A 190 8.10 15.48 -5.90
C ALA A 190 8.44 14.62 -7.16
N LEU A 191 9.29 13.59 -7.02
CA LEU A 191 9.66 12.68 -8.10
C LEU A 191 8.98 11.30 -7.99
N LEU A 192 8.40 10.99 -6.83
CA LEU A 192 7.61 9.77 -6.59
C LEU A 192 6.30 10.14 -5.91
N GLY A 193 5.19 9.60 -6.37
CA GLY A 193 3.86 9.86 -5.82
C GLY A 193 2.82 8.91 -6.40
N GLU A 194 1.56 9.07 -5.98
CA GLU A 194 0.47 8.28 -6.53
C GLU A 194 0.11 8.75 -7.94
N LEU A 195 0.15 7.82 -8.91
CA LEU A 195 -0.15 8.08 -10.32
C LEU A 195 -1.25 7.12 -10.78
N PRO A 196 -2.54 7.48 -10.62
CA PRO A 196 -3.63 6.64 -11.12
C PRO A 196 -3.70 6.72 -12.64
N LEU A 197 -3.75 5.55 -13.29
CA LEU A 197 -4.03 5.45 -14.72
C LEU A 197 -5.55 5.58 -14.94
N GLY A 198 -6.01 6.76 -15.33
CA GLY A 198 -7.42 7.09 -15.48
C GLY A 198 -8.03 7.80 -14.26
N PRO A 199 -9.36 7.73 -14.06
CA PRO A 199 -10.01 8.38 -12.92
C PRO A 199 -9.51 7.85 -11.59
N PRO A 200 -9.05 8.72 -10.65
CA PRO A 200 -8.60 8.26 -9.34
C PRO A 200 -9.74 7.62 -8.54
N ASN A 201 -9.43 6.51 -7.89
CA ASN A 201 -10.32 5.89 -6.91
C ASN A 201 -10.07 6.40 -5.48
N ASN A 202 -8.87 6.97 -5.23
CA ASN A 202 -8.47 7.50 -3.93
C ASN A 202 -8.74 9.00 -3.83
N LEU A 203 -8.99 9.48 -2.61
CA LEU A 203 -9.38 10.86 -2.32
C LEU A 203 -8.30 11.87 -2.73
N VAL A 204 -7.05 11.69 -2.30
CA VAL A 204 -6.00 12.71 -2.46
C VAL A 204 -5.62 12.95 -3.93
N PRO A 205 -5.42 11.93 -4.79
CA PRO A 205 -5.24 12.16 -6.22
C PRO A 205 -6.44 12.85 -6.88
N TYR A 206 -7.66 12.55 -6.42
CA TYR A 206 -8.86 13.25 -6.93
C TYR A 206 -8.86 14.73 -6.54
N ILE A 207 -8.49 15.04 -5.28
CA ILE A 207 -8.33 16.41 -4.79
C ILE A 207 -7.31 17.17 -5.64
N THR A 208 -6.10 16.62 -5.81
CA THR A 208 -5.02 17.30 -6.54
C THR A 208 -5.34 17.49 -8.02
N GLN A 209 -6.01 16.50 -8.67
CA GLN A 209 -6.48 16.63 -10.04
C GLN A 209 -7.62 17.67 -10.18
N THR A 210 -8.47 17.82 -9.16
CA THR A 210 -9.50 18.88 -9.13
C THR A 210 -8.86 20.26 -8.95
N ALA A 211 -7.92 20.38 -8.04
CA ALA A 211 -7.22 21.64 -7.77
C ALA A 211 -6.46 22.17 -9.00
N ILE A 212 -5.87 21.26 -9.81
CA ILE A 212 -5.10 21.64 -10.99
C ILE A 212 -5.96 21.74 -12.27
N GLY A 213 -7.28 21.53 -12.16
CA GLY A 213 -8.22 21.71 -13.28
C GLY A 213 -8.33 20.52 -14.24
N ILE A 214 -7.72 19.36 -13.94
CA ILE A 214 -7.90 18.12 -14.72
C ILE A 214 -9.34 17.60 -14.54
N ARG A 215 -9.94 17.87 -13.37
CA ARG A 215 -11.33 17.51 -13.04
C ARG A 215 -12.10 18.73 -12.62
N ASP A 216 -13.33 18.80 -13.07
CA ASP A 216 -14.20 19.96 -12.81
C ASP A 216 -14.64 20.06 -11.35
N LYS A 217 -14.84 18.90 -10.69
CA LYS A 217 -15.45 18.87 -9.35
C LYS A 217 -15.15 17.59 -8.59
N LEU A 218 -14.91 17.73 -7.28
CA LEU A 218 -14.84 16.63 -6.33
C LEU A 218 -16.24 16.34 -5.75
N THR A 219 -16.66 15.09 -5.74
CA THR A 219 -17.84 14.64 -4.99
C THR A 219 -17.40 13.98 -3.68
N ILE A 220 -17.81 14.54 -2.55
CA ILE A 220 -17.67 13.94 -1.23
C ILE A 220 -18.89 13.07 -1.00
N PHE A 221 -18.70 11.76 -0.82
CA PHE A 221 -19.78 10.79 -0.69
C PHE A 221 -20.27 10.69 0.75
N GLY A 222 -21.56 10.97 0.96
CA GLY A 222 -22.18 11.04 2.27
C GLY A 222 -21.88 12.35 3.02
N GLY A 223 -22.89 12.91 3.65
CA GLY A 223 -22.81 14.11 4.47
C GLY A 223 -23.69 13.97 5.72
N ASP A 224 -24.11 12.74 6.01
CA ASP A 224 -25.09 12.41 7.04
C ASP A 224 -24.64 11.21 7.93
N TYR A 225 -23.33 10.88 7.92
CA TYR A 225 -22.77 9.91 8.85
C TYR A 225 -22.76 10.45 10.29
N ASN A 226 -22.80 9.56 11.27
CA ASN A 226 -22.63 9.93 12.68
C ASN A 226 -21.15 10.21 12.99
N THR A 227 -20.65 11.32 12.47
CA THR A 227 -19.28 11.83 12.57
C THR A 227 -19.32 13.35 12.80
N PRO A 228 -18.23 13.99 13.23
CA PRO A 228 -18.26 15.43 13.58
C PRO A 228 -18.77 16.38 12.49
N ASP A 229 -18.54 16.06 11.22
CA ASP A 229 -18.96 16.89 10.06
C ASP A 229 -19.86 16.15 9.07
N GLY A 230 -20.32 14.95 9.43
CA GLY A 230 -21.20 14.13 8.62
C GLY A 230 -20.49 13.34 7.53
N THR A 231 -19.17 13.49 7.30
CA THR A 231 -18.42 12.74 6.30
C THR A 231 -17.66 11.57 6.92
N CYS A 232 -17.28 10.57 6.11
CA CYS A 232 -16.55 9.41 6.62
C CYS A 232 -15.21 9.79 7.26
N VAL A 233 -14.85 9.10 8.33
CA VAL A 233 -13.56 9.23 9.02
C VAL A 233 -12.65 8.07 8.64
N ARG A 234 -11.42 8.39 8.24
CA ARG A 234 -10.38 7.42 7.83
C ARG A 234 -9.03 7.78 8.45
N ASP A 235 -8.17 6.79 8.57
CA ASP A 235 -6.78 6.99 8.95
C ASP A 235 -5.94 7.24 7.69
N TYR A 236 -5.45 8.45 7.53
CA TYR A 236 -4.59 8.83 6.41
C TYR A 236 -3.13 8.79 6.86
N ILE A 237 -2.34 7.94 6.21
CA ILE A 237 -0.93 7.74 6.53
C ILE A 237 -0.03 8.14 5.36
N HIS A 238 1.07 8.83 5.65
CA HIS A 238 2.02 9.22 4.63
C HIS A 238 2.72 8.00 4.00
N VAL A 239 2.80 7.94 2.67
CA VAL A 239 3.37 6.81 1.93
C VAL A 239 4.82 6.51 2.31
N VAL A 240 5.62 7.52 2.65
CA VAL A 240 7.01 7.31 3.12
C VAL A 240 7.02 6.60 4.48
N ASP A 241 6.08 6.88 5.38
CA ASP A 241 5.96 6.18 6.65
C ASP A 241 5.58 4.70 6.43
N VAL A 242 4.70 4.43 5.47
CA VAL A 242 4.38 3.05 5.06
C VAL A 242 5.62 2.35 4.50
N ALA A 243 6.40 3.01 3.65
CA ALA A 243 7.66 2.47 3.11
C ALA A 243 8.67 2.14 4.23
N LEU A 244 8.83 3.04 5.19
CA LEU A 244 9.69 2.82 6.36
C LEU A 244 9.21 1.65 7.24
N ALA A 245 7.90 1.42 7.35
CA ALA A 245 7.35 0.26 8.04
C ALA A 245 7.71 -1.06 7.35
N HIS A 246 7.74 -1.10 6.02
CA HIS A 246 8.18 -2.29 5.27
C HIS A 246 9.67 -2.60 5.53
N VAL A 247 10.50 -1.56 5.57
CA VAL A 247 11.92 -1.72 5.92
C VAL A 247 12.09 -2.21 7.37
N ALA A 248 11.33 -1.65 8.32
CA ALA A 248 11.36 -2.08 9.72
C ALA A 248 10.89 -3.54 9.87
N ALA A 249 9.81 -3.92 9.18
CA ALA A 249 9.29 -5.29 9.16
C ALA A 249 10.31 -6.27 8.55
N LEU A 250 11.01 -5.86 7.49
CA LEU A 250 12.06 -6.66 6.86
C LEU A 250 13.25 -6.88 7.83
N HIS A 251 13.71 -5.85 8.53
CA HIS A 251 14.73 -5.99 9.56
C HIS A 251 14.27 -6.93 10.66
N TRP A 252 13.04 -6.76 11.15
CA TRP A 252 12.51 -7.56 12.23
C TRP A 252 12.37 -9.03 11.86
N VAL A 253 11.75 -9.36 10.70
CA VAL A 253 11.53 -10.75 10.27
C VAL A 253 12.84 -11.52 10.10
N HIS A 254 13.92 -10.86 9.69
CA HIS A 254 15.24 -11.46 9.58
C HIS A 254 15.87 -11.88 10.93
N THR A 255 15.37 -11.35 12.05
CA THR A 255 15.86 -11.67 13.40
C THR A 255 15.01 -12.75 14.07
N GLN A 256 13.93 -13.19 13.43
CA GLN A 256 13.00 -14.16 13.99
C GLN A 256 13.20 -15.55 13.38
N GLU A 257 12.92 -16.58 14.19
CA GLU A 257 12.83 -17.96 13.72
C GLU A 257 11.35 -18.30 13.49
N LYS A 258 10.98 -18.63 12.25
CA LYS A 258 9.64 -19.09 11.83
C LYS A 258 8.49 -18.29 12.50
N VAL A 259 8.26 -17.09 12.05
CA VAL A 259 7.24 -16.17 12.59
C VAL A 259 6.16 -15.84 11.57
N LEU A 260 4.92 -15.67 12.05
CA LEU A 260 3.83 -15.09 11.28
C LEU A 260 3.13 -14.01 12.12
N GLU A 261 3.28 -12.76 11.74
CA GLU A 261 2.75 -11.64 12.51
C GLU A 261 2.07 -10.61 11.62
N ALA A 262 0.98 -10.03 12.13
CA ALA A 262 0.32 -8.90 11.50
C ALA A 262 0.58 -7.61 12.31
N PHE A 263 0.70 -6.49 11.58
CA PHE A 263 0.84 -5.16 12.18
C PHE A 263 -0.07 -4.16 11.46
N ASN A 264 -0.81 -3.37 12.23
CA ASN A 264 -1.56 -2.25 11.74
C ASN A 264 -0.63 -1.05 11.51
N LEU A 265 -0.76 -0.43 10.35
CA LEU A 265 -0.04 0.79 9.99
C LEU A 265 -1.02 1.93 9.74
N GLY A 266 -1.05 2.87 10.66
CA GLY A 266 -1.85 4.07 10.58
C GLY A 266 -1.23 5.17 11.43
N SER A 267 -1.82 6.34 11.39
CA SER A 267 -1.43 7.48 12.24
C SER A 267 -1.97 7.36 13.67
N GLY A 268 -2.93 6.45 13.89
CA GLY A 268 -3.68 6.34 15.14
C GLY A 268 -4.71 7.46 15.32
N LYS A 269 -4.96 8.23 14.26
CA LYS A 269 -5.92 9.34 14.24
C LYS A 269 -6.86 9.18 13.05
N GLY A 270 -8.13 9.45 13.29
CA GLY A 270 -9.11 9.52 12.22
C GLY A 270 -9.33 10.95 11.76
N ASP A 271 -9.21 11.17 10.45
CA ASP A 271 -9.55 12.45 9.81
C ASP A 271 -10.78 12.26 8.91
N SER A 272 -11.73 13.20 8.99
CA SER A 272 -12.89 13.17 8.12
C SER A 272 -12.52 13.59 6.69
N VAL A 273 -13.29 13.13 5.70
CA VAL A 273 -13.07 13.51 4.29
C VAL A 273 -13.12 15.03 4.11
N LEU A 274 -14.07 15.70 4.78
CA LEU A 274 -14.19 17.17 4.71
C LEU A 274 -12.99 17.85 5.39
N HIS A 275 -12.49 17.31 6.50
CA HIS A 275 -11.28 17.83 7.16
C HIS A 275 -10.07 17.74 6.21
N VAL A 276 -9.88 16.62 5.50
CA VAL A 276 -8.81 16.48 4.50
C VAL A 276 -8.92 17.53 3.40
N VAL A 277 -10.14 17.76 2.87
CA VAL A 277 -10.39 18.80 1.85
C VAL A 277 -10.03 20.19 2.37
N LYS A 278 -10.47 20.55 3.59
CA LYS A 278 -10.17 21.85 4.19
C LYS A 278 -8.68 22.04 4.48
N THR A 279 -8.03 21.02 5.03
CA THR A 279 -6.59 21.03 5.27
C THR A 279 -5.80 21.22 3.97
N PHE A 280 -6.24 20.59 2.87
CA PHE A 280 -5.63 20.80 1.56
C PHE A 280 -5.77 22.25 1.09
N GLU A 281 -6.97 22.84 1.19
CA GLU A 281 -7.19 24.26 0.84
C GLU A 281 -6.30 25.20 1.66
N GLU A 282 -6.17 24.93 2.97
CA GLU A 282 -5.37 25.74 3.90
C GLU A 282 -3.87 25.65 3.62
N CYS A 283 -3.33 24.43 3.44
CA CYS A 283 -1.88 24.25 3.29
C CYS A 283 -1.36 24.57 1.88
N THR A 284 -2.24 24.56 0.85
CA THR A 284 -1.83 24.83 -0.53
C THR A 284 -2.25 26.21 -1.03
N GLY A 285 -3.26 26.82 -0.42
CA GLY A 285 -3.90 28.05 -0.89
C GLY A 285 -4.89 27.85 -2.03
N GLU A 286 -5.01 26.62 -2.56
CA GLU A 286 -5.91 26.29 -3.67
C GLU A 286 -7.34 26.12 -3.17
N LYS A 287 -8.31 26.59 -3.95
CA LYS A 287 -9.75 26.40 -3.67
C LYS A 287 -10.31 25.25 -4.48
N LEU A 288 -11.02 24.35 -3.81
CA LEU A 288 -11.61 23.17 -4.44
C LEU A 288 -13.10 23.39 -4.77
N ASN A 289 -13.46 23.07 -6.00
CA ASN A 289 -14.86 22.92 -6.37
C ASN A 289 -15.34 21.54 -5.90
N TYR A 290 -16.14 21.49 -4.82
CA TYR A 290 -16.68 20.21 -4.33
C TYR A 290 -18.16 20.30 -3.95
N SER A 291 -18.81 19.15 -3.86
CA SER A 291 -20.17 19.00 -3.32
C SER A 291 -20.34 17.70 -2.59
N LEU A 292 -21.31 17.67 -1.67
CA LEU A 292 -21.76 16.45 -1.04
C LEU A 292 -22.62 15.64 -2.02
N GLY A 293 -22.42 14.33 -2.06
CA GLY A 293 -23.22 13.36 -2.80
C GLY A 293 -23.83 12.31 -1.87
N PRO A 294 -24.61 11.36 -2.40
CA PRO A 294 -25.15 10.24 -1.61
C PRO A 294 -24.02 9.35 -1.07
N ARG A 295 -24.32 8.56 -0.03
CA ARG A 295 -23.37 7.56 0.49
C ARG A 295 -23.01 6.54 -0.58
N ARG A 296 -21.75 6.11 -0.60
CA ARG A 296 -21.34 4.95 -1.41
C ARG A 296 -21.73 3.65 -0.70
N ILE A 297 -22.10 2.66 -1.49
CA ILE A 297 -22.38 1.30 -0.97
C ILE A 297 -21.09 0.72 -0.39
N GLY A 298 -21.15 0.25 0.86
CA GLY A 298 -20.03 -0.37 1.56
C GLY A 298 -19.07 0.60 2.26
N ASP A 299 -19.37 1.92 2.28
CA ASP A 299 -18.59 2.86 3.08
C ASP A 299 -18.95 2.73 4.58
N ILE A 300 -17.93 2.53 5.40
CA ILE A 300 -17.99 2.52 6.87
C ILE A 300 -17.89 3.97 7.35
N SER A 301 -18.63 4.34 8.41
CA SER A 301 -18.62 5.70 8.95
C SER A 301 -17.25 6.12 9.47
N THR A 302 -16.60 5.25 10.28
CA THR A 302 -15.33 5.55 10.95
C THR A 302 -14.46 4.31 11.00
N VAL A 303 -13.20 4.44 10.53
CA VAL A 303 -12.18 3.40 10.69
C VAL A 303 -10.78 4.00 10.73
N TYR A 304 -10.04 3.74 11.83
CA TYR A 304 -8.64 4.15 12.01
C TYR A 304 -7.90 3.13 12.87
N ALA A 305 -6.56 3.11 12.76
CA ALA A 305 -5.68 2.12 13.37
C ALA A 305 -5.41 2.36 14.85
N ASP A 306 -5.13 1.28 15.59
CA ASP A 306 -4.21 1.33 16.72
C ASP A 306 -2.82 0.83 16.24
N PRO A 307 -1.80 1.70 16.14
CA PRO A 307 -0.46 1.32 15.71
C PRO A 307 0.45 0.88 16.87
N ALA A 308 -0.05 0.69 18.08
CA ALA A 308 0.75 0.44 19.28
C ALA A 308 1.65 -0.80 19.15
N LYS A 309 1.18 -1.86 18.49
CA LYS A 309 1.97 -3.08 18.25
C LYS A 309 3.15 -2.81 17.32
N ALA A 310 2.95 -2.10 16.21
CA ALA A 310 4.02 -1.72 15.30
C ALA A 310 5.07 -0.83 16.00
N LYS A 311 4.63 0.14 16.80
CA LYS A 311 5.52 0.98 17.60
C LYS A 311 6.36 0.16 18.58
N LYS A 312 5.75 -0.78 19.29
CA LYS A 312 6.42 -1.61 20.32
C LYS A 312 7.40 -2.62 19.73
N ILE A 313 7.03 -3.29 18.64
CA ILE A 313 7.77 -4.45 18.11
C ILE A 313 8.69 -4.05 16.96
N LEU A 314 8.20 -3.25 16.01
CA LEU A 314 8.98 -2.80 14.85
C LEU A 314 9.76 -1.51 15.13
N HIS A 315 9.56 -0.89 16.30
CA HIS A 315 10.11 0.44 16.64
C HIS A 315 9.78 1.49 15.58
N TRP A 316 8.58 1.38 15.00
CA TRP A 316 8.08 2.23 13.93
C TRP A 316 6.93 3.11 14.42
N GLU A 317 6.94 4.35 13.99
CA GLU A 317 5.84 5.30 14.16
C GLU A 317 5.81 6.29 12.99
N THR A 318 4.67 6.95 12.77
CA THR A 318 4.52 7.96 11.72
C THR A 318 5.37 9.20 12.04
N ARG A 319 6.01 9.76 11.02
CA ARG A 319 6.87 10.95 11.08
C ARG A 319 6.22 12.16 10.43
N PHE A 320 5.36 11.92 9.45
CA PHE A 320 4.72 12.95 8.66
C PHE A 320 3.29 13.20 9.11
N THR A 321 2.87 14.47 9.03
CA THR A 321 1.50 14.91 9.35
C THR A 321 0.60 14.83 8.11
N LEU A 322 -0.72 15.00 8.29
CA LEU A 322 -1.68 15.17 7.19
C LEU A 322 -1.29 16.36 6.29
N VAL A 323 -0.86 17.46 6.87
CA VAL A 323 -0.40 18.66 6.14
C VAL A 323 0.80 18.33 5.24
N ASP A 324 1.79 17.60 5.76
CA ASP A 324 2.95 17.18 4.97
C ASP A 324 2.52 16.31 3.79
N ALA A 325 1.64 15.33 4.04
CA ALA A 325 1.17 14.42 3.01
C ALA A 325 0.42 15.14 1.88
N LEU A 326 -0.46 16.07 2.22
CA LEU A 326 -1.22 16.85 1.24
C LEU A 326 -0.32 17.82 0.47
N THR A 327 0.63 18.46 1.15
CA THR A 327 1.62 19.35 0.52
C THR A 327 2.49 18.59 -0.48
N HIS A 328 3.01 17.42 -0.10
CA HIS A 328 3.85 16.59 -0.98
C HIS A 328 3.04 16.03 -2.16
N ALA A 329 1.79 15.60 -1.94
CA ALA A 329 0.91 15.16 -3.03
C ALA A 329 0.64 16.29 -4.04
N TRP A 330 0.46 17.53 -3.55
CA TRP A 330 0.29 18.69 -4.41
C TRP A 330 1.54 19.03 -5.22
N GLN A 331 2.72 18.97 -4.60
CA GLN A 331 4.00 19.15 -5.28
C GLN A 331 4.21 18.13 -6.39
N TRP A 332 3.92 16.85 -6.11
CA TRP A 332 3.95 15.77 -7.10
C TRP A 332 2.99 16.04 -8.27
N GLN A 333 1.73 16.39 -7.99
CA GLN A 333 0.75 16.69 -9.04
C GLN A 333 1.21 17.83 -9.95
N LYS A 334 1.83 18.87 -9.40
CA LYS A 334 2.42 19.99 -10.19
C LYS A 334 3.61 19.55 -11.02
N GLN A 335 4.39 18.59 -10.53
CA GLN A 335 5.56 18.08 -11.27
C GLN A 335 5.15 17.27 -12.49
N LEU A 336 4.02 16.56 -12.45
CA LEU A 336 3.50 15.77 -13.58
C LEU A 336 3.06 16.64 -14.79
N LEU A 337 2.94 17.95 -14.64
CA LEU A 337 2.59 18.88 -15.73
C LEU A 337 3.81 19.52 -16.40
N LYS A 338 5.01 19.28 -15.88
CA LYS A 338 6.26 19.80 -16.45
C LYS A 338 6.85 18.82 -17.47
#